data_9f27e412b67260286a53a85dd91fad8a
#
_entry.id   9f27e412b67260286a53a85dd91fad8a
#
_cell.length_a   1.000
_cell.length_b   1.000
_cell.length_c   1.000
_cell.angle_alpha   90.00
_cell.angle_beta   90.00
_cell.angle_gamma   90.00
#
_symmetry.space_group_name_H-M   'P 1'
#
loop_
_entity.id
_entity.type
_entity.pdbx_description
1 polymer ?
#
loop_
_entity_poly.entity_id
_entity_poly.type
_entity_poly.pdbx_seq_one_letter_code
_entity_poly.pdbx_strand_id
1 'polypeptide(L)'
;MKKIFYISICVYFSIFGPSFSKNSDEFYKKIDLFTEVLEKVQSEYVDEINQSEVMDSAINGVLQSLDPYSAYMTPELFKDMQTDTKGEFGGLGIEVGMEAGVIKVIAPIDNTPASEAGIKAGDYIVKIDNEQVQGKSLMEAVKLMRGPVGSKINLTVRRKGKKKALEFKIIRKIIEVKSINAKIIEDK
;
A
#
# COMPACT_ATOMS: atom_id res chain seq x y z
N MET A 1 -65.22 22.82 -18.08
CA MET A 1 -63.83 23.15 -17.68
C MET A 1 -63.11 21.99 -16.94
N LYS A 2 -63.73 21.28 -15.98
CA LYS A 2 -63.10 20.16 -15.25
C LYS A 2 -62.69 18.96 -16.13
N LYS A 3 -63.45 18.62 -17.16
CA LYS A 3 -63.11 17.47 -18.06
C LYS A 3 -61.88 17.72 -18.96
N ILE A 4 -61.65 18.95 -19.37
CA ILE A 4 -60.48 19.34 -20.19
C ILE A 4 -59.19 19.26 -19.35
N PHE A 5 -59.30 19.59 -18.04
CA PHE A 5 -58.14 19.51 -17.12
C PHE A 5 -57.63 18.07 -16.89
N TYR A 6 -58.55 17.08 -16.81
CA TYR A 6 -58.18 15.67 -16.68
C TYR A 6 -57.54 15.09 -17.94
N ILE A 7 -58.00 15.51 -19.12
CA ILE A 7 -57.43 15.07 -20.41
C ILE A 7 -56.02 15.63 -20.56
N SER A 8 -55.76 16.88 -20.15
CA SER A 8 -54.45 17.50 -20.20
C SER A 8 -53.45 16.82 -19.26
N ILE A 9 -53.87 16.40 -18.05
CA ILE A 9 -53.02 15.64 -17.11
C ILE A 9 -52.68 14.25 -17.64
N CYS A 10 -53.64 13.54 -18.27
CA CYS A 10 -53.37 12.21 -18.83
C CYS A 10 -52.39 12.29 -20.03
N VAL A 11 -52.47 13.31 -20.87
CA VAL A 11 -51.55 13.51 -22.00
C VAL A 11 -50.11 13.87 -21.50
N TYR A 12 -50.01 14.63 -20.43
CA TYR A 12 -48.69 14.98 -19.81
C TYR A 12 -47.99 13.75 -19.23
N PHE A 13 -48.73 12.82 -18.62
CA PHE A 13 -48.17 11.57 -18.07
C PHE A 13 -47.77 10.54 -19.16
N SER A 14 -48.32 10.63 -20.34
CA SER A 14 -47.99 9.76 -21.48
C SER A 14 -46.69 10.18 -22.21
N ILE A 15 -46.25 11.44 -22.06
CA ILE A 15 -45.05 11.98 -22.71
C ILE A 15 -43.82 11.77 -21.85
N PHE A 16 -43.95 11.60 -20.53
CA PHE A 16 -42.89 11.28 -19.59
C PHE A 16 -42.90 9.80 -19.17
N GLY A 17 -43.04 8.89 -20.12
CA GLY A 17 -42.75 7.46 -19.88
C GLY A 17 -41.31 7.30 -19.52
N PRO A 18 -40.92 6.41 -18.55
CA PRO A 18 -39.54 6.17 -18.23
C PRO A 18 -38.83 5.69 -19.49
N SER A 19 -37.92 6.48 -20.01
CA SER A 19 -36.96 6.04 -21.03
C SER A 19 -36.04 5.01 -20.36
N PHE A 20 -36.51 3.75 -20.30
CA PHE A 20 -35.62 2.63 -19.97
C PHE A 20 -34.62 2.50 -21.11
N SER A 21 -33.41 2.94 -20.84
CA SER A 21 -32.30 2.89 -21.76
C SER A 21 -32.04 1.44 -22.16
N LYS A 22 -32.12 1.14 -23.45
CA LYS A 22 -31.80 -0.16 -24.07
C LYS A 22 -30.36 -0.63 -23.76
N ASN A 23 -29.51 0.29 -23.25
CA ASN A 23 -28.13 0.04 -22.83
C ASN A 23 -28.02 -0.69 -21.48
N SER A 24 -29.04 -0.67 -20.65
CA SER A 24 -29.00 -1.33 -19.33
C SER A 24 -28.99 -2.85 -19.44
N ASP A 25 -29.77 -3.43 -20.37
CA ASP A 25 -29.87 -4.89 -20.49
C ASP A 25 -28.57 -5.54 -20.99
N GLU A 26 -27.85 -4.88 -21.88
CA GLU A 26 -26.53 -5.36 -22.34
C GLU A 26 -25.49 -5.27 -21.26
N PHE A 27 -25.51 -4.20 -20.50
CA PHE A 27 -24.62 -4.02 -19.36
C PHE A 27 -24.83 -5.11 -18.30
N TYR A 28 -26.09 -5.37 -17.90
CA TYR A 28 -26.39 -6.41 -16.91
C TYR A 28 -26.00 -7.81 -17.40
N LYS A 29 -26.18 -8.13 -18.67
CA LYS A 29 -25.71 -9.39 -19.26
C LYS A 29 -24.18 -9.55 -19.16
N LYS A 30 -23.43 -8.44 -19.25
CA LYS A 30 -21.96 -8.47 -19.05
C LYS A 30 -21.58 -8.68 -17.58
N ILE A 31 -22.36 -8.13 -16.65
CA ILE A 31 -22.17 -8.39 -15.21
C ILE A 31 -22.46 -9.85 -14.89
N ASP A 32 -23.55 -10.41 -15.42
CA ASP A 32 -23.89 -11.83 -15.24
C ASP A 32 -22.78 -12.73 -15.77
N LEU A 33 -22.28 -12.46 -16.99
CA LEU A 33 -21.15 -13.19 -17.58
C LEU A 33 -19.88 -13.07 -16.72
N PHE A 34 -19.59 -11.88 -16.19
CA PHE A 34 -18.46 -11.68 -15.31
C PHE A 34 -18.56 -12.53 -14.04
N THR A 35 -19.74 -12.58 -13.44
CA THR A 35 -20.02 -13.41 -12.26
C THR A 35 -19.84 -14.91 -12.57
N GLU A 36 -20.37 -15.37 -13.71
CA GLU A 36 -20.22 -16.76 -14.16
C GLU A 36 -18.75 -17.14 -14.35
N VAL A 37 -17.96 -16.24 -14.94
CA VAL A 37 -16.50 -16.44 -15.10
C VAL A 37 -15.80 -16.54 -13.76
N LEU A 38 -16.14 -15.67 -12.79
CA LEU A 38 -15.56 -15.72 -11.45
C LEU A 38 -15.88 -17.01 -10.72
N GLU A 39 -17.14 -17.47 -10.78
CA GLU A 39 -17.57 -18.74 -10.19
C GLU A 39 -16.81 -19.93 -10.82
N LYS A 40 -16.65 -19.90 -12.14
CA LYS A 40 -15.93 -20.95 -12.88
C LYS A 40 -14.45 -20.95 -12.51
N VAL A 41 -13.80 -19.80 -12.44
CA VAL A 41 -12.41 -19.67 -12.00
C VAL A 41 -12.25 -20.19 -10.58
N GLN A 42 -13.15 -19.86 -9.66
CA GLN A 42 -13.11 -20.34 -8.29
C GLN A 42 -13.26 -21.86 -8.18
N SER A 43 -14.11 -22.47 -9.02
CA SER A 43 -14.43 -23.92 -8.94
C SER A 43 -13.46 -24.80 -9.70
N GLU A 44 -12.84 -24.32 -10.78
CA GLU A 44 -12.07 -25.13 -11.72
C GLU A 44 -10.58 -24.79 -11.78
N TYR A 45 -10.14 -23.66 -11.17
CA TYR A 45 -8.72 -23.32 -11.19
C TYR A 45 -7.91 -24.25 -10.30
N VAL A 46 -6.68 -24.56 -10.72
CA VAL A 46 -5.84 -25.58 -10.09
C VAL A 46 -5.31 -25.18 -8.72
N ASP A 47 -5.06 -23.88 -8.52
CA ASP A 47 -4.56 -23.34 -7.27
C ASP A 47 -5.67 -22.64 -6.49
N GLU A 48 -5.52 -22.55 -5.17
CA GLU A 48 -6.45 -21.81 -4.31
C GLU A 48 -6.40 -20.30 -4.63
N ILE A 49 -7.54 -19.71 -4.92
CA ILE A 49 -7.67 -18.33 -5.36
C ILE A 49 -8.16 -17.44 -4.23
N ASN A 50 -7.44 -16.36 -3.98
CA ASN A 50 -7.91 -15.29 -3.12
C ASN A 50 -8.95 -14.42 -3.85
N GLN A 51 -10.21 -14.62 -3.54
CA GLN A 51 -11.33 -13.87 -4.15
C GLN A 51 -11.18 -12.35 -4.04
N SER A 52 -10.66 -11.85 -2.91
CA SER A 52 -10.47 -10.40 -2.71
C SER A 52 -9.45 -9.84 -3.70
N GLU A 53 -8.33 -10.52 -3.88
CA GLU A 53 -7.28 -10.09 -4.82
C GLU A 53 -7.74 -10.14 -6.28
N VAL A 54 -8.56 -11.13 -6.63
CA VAL A 54 -9.16 -11.22 -7.97
C VAL A 54 -10.11 -10.06 -8.21
N MET A 55 -10.97 -9.71 -7.23
CA MET A 55 -11.87 -8.56 -7.33
C MET A 55 -11.12 -7.24 -7.41
N ASP A 56 -10.09 -7.04 -6.60
CA ASP A 56 -9.25 -5.85 -6.65
C ASP A 56 -8.56 -5.70 -8.01
N SER A 57 -8.10 -6.82 -8.58
CA SER A 57 -7.51 -6.87 -9.92
C SER A 57 -8.53 -6.52 -11.02
N ALA A 58 -9.77 -7.00 -10.89
CA ALA A 58 -10.84 -6.70 -11.82
C ALA A 58 -11.22 -5.21 -11.79
N ILE A 59 -11.37 -4.63 -10.59
CA ILE A 59 -11.63 -3.20 -10.40
C ILE A 59 -10.49 -2.37 -11.02
N ASN A 60 -9.24 -2.77 -10.77
CA ASN A 60 -8.09 -2.09 -11.33
C ASN A 60 -8.06 -2.18 -12.86
N GLY A 61 -8.43 -3.32 -13.43
CA GLY A 61 -8.56 -3.50 -14.89
C GLY A 61 -9.60 -2.56 -15.51
N VAL A 62 -10.74 -2.36 -14.84
CA VAL A 62 -11.76 -1.37 -15.27
C VAL A 62 -11.17 0.04 -15.28
N LEU A 63 -10.48 0.45 -14.21
CA LEU A 63 -9.91 1.79 -14.10
C LEU A 63 -8.80 2.01 -15.13
N GLN A 64 -7.91 1.05 -15.33
CA GLN A 64 -6.85 1.12 -16.34
C GLN A 64 -7.37 1.21 -17.77
N SER A 65 -8.61 0.74 -18.05
CA SER A 65 -9.25 0.91 -19.35
C SER A 65 -9.66 2.36 -19.64
N LEU A 66 -9.73 3.22 -18.62
CA LEU A 66 -10.08 4.64 -18.77
C LEU A 66 -8.86 5.46 -19.16
N ASP A 67 -7.79 5.34 -18.39
CA ASP A 67 -6.52 6.05 -18.60
C ASP A 67 -5.38 5.38 -17.80
N PRO A 68 -4.10 5.66 -18.13
CA PRO A 68 -2.95 5.04 -17.47
C PRO A 68 -2.69 5.57 -16.04
N TYR A 69 -3.39 6.60 -15.59
CA TYR A 69 -3.21 7.22 -14.27
C TYR A 69 -4.29 6.80 -13.28
N SER A 70 -5.39 6.21 -13.78
CA SER A 70 -6.46 5.69 -12.93
C SER A 70 -6.10 4.32 -12.39
N ALA A 71 -6.12 4.18 -11.05
CA ALA A 71 -5.81 2.93 -10.36
C ALA A 71 -6.66 2.77 -9.11
N TYR A 72 -7.00 1.53 -8.80
CA TYR A 72 -7.59 1.18 -7.51
C TYR A 72 -6.50 0.98 -6.47
N MET A 73 -6.70 1.56 -5.31
CA MET A 73 -5.83 1.35 -4.16
C MET A 73 -6.61 0.69 -3.03
N THR A 74 -6.08 -0.42 -2.52
CA THR A 74 -6.60 -0.98 -1.27
C THR A 74 -6.41 0.02 -0.13
N PRO A 75 -7.16 -0.10 0.98
CA PRO A 75 -6.99 0.78 2.13
C PRO A 75 -5.55 0.87 2.63
N GLU A 76 -4.81 -0.25 2.58
CA GLU A 76 -3.39 -0.33 2.95
C GLU A 76 -2.51 0.46 2.00
N LEU A 77 -2.65 0.24 0.68
CA LEU A 77 -1.88 0.97 -0.33
C LEU A 77 -2.17 2.48 -0.29
N PHE A 78 -3.43 2.86 -0.08
CA PHE A 78 -3.81 4.26 0.06
C PHE A 78 -3.15 4.92 1.28
N LYS A 79 -3.12 4.20 2.42
CA LYS A 79 -2.45 4.65 3.64
C LYS A 79 -0.94 4.80 3.44
N ASP A 80 -0.32 3.83 2.76
CA ASP A 80 1.11 3.87 2.45
C ASP A 80 1.42 5.07 1.54
N MET A 81 0.63 5.29 0.48
CA MET A 81 0.76 6.45 -0.40
C MET A 81 0.58 7.78 0.33
N GLN A 82 -0.41 7.89 1.24
CA GLN A 82 -0.57 9.08 2.07
C GLN A 82 0.66 9.34 2.93
N THR A 83 1.21 8.28 3.51
CA THR A 83 2.40 8.35 4.36
C THR A 83 3.62 8.79 3.56
N ASP A 84 3.84 8.21 2.38
CA ASP A 84 4.93 8.58 1.49
C ASP A 84 4.79 10.01 0.96
N THR A 85 3.56 10.46 0.67
CA THR A 85 3.29 11.83 0.21
C THR A 85 3.53 12.87 1.31
N LYS A 86 3.20 12.53 2.56
CA LYS A 86 3.49 13.40 3.71
C LYS A 86 4.98 13.42 4.07
N GLY A 87 5.75 12.44 3.59
CA GLY A 87 7.15 12.29 3.94
C GLY A 87 7.40 11.89 5.40
N GLU A 88 6.37 11.45 6.10
CA GLU A 88 6.40 11.09 7.51
C GLU A 88 5.92 9.65 7.69
N PHE A 89 6.71 8.77 8.25
CA PHE A 89 6.31 7.40 8.53
C PHE A 89 6.85 6.91 9.88
N GLY A 90 6.08 6.02 10.50
CA GLY A 90 6.52 5.35 11.72
C GLY A 90 7.59 4.32 11.39
N GLY A 91 8.81 4.56 11.86
CA GLY A 91 9.95 3.72 11.55
C GLY A 91 11.13 3.91 12.48
N LEU A 92 12.31 3.47 12.03
CA LEU A 92 13.55 3.46 12.79
C LEU A 92 14.53 4.53 12.33
N GLY A 93 14.38 5.02 11.09
CA GLY A 93 15.33 5.93 10.48
C GLY A 93 16.62 5.23 10.05
N ILE A 94 16.49 4.19 9.24
CA ILE A 94 17.62 3.42 8.70
C ILE A 94 17.46 3.34 7.18
N GLU A 95 18.52 3.68 6.48
CA GLU A 95 18.66 3.35 5.07
C GLU A 95 19.24 1.93 4.96
N VAL A 96 18.56 1.06 4.23
CA VAL A 96 18.93 -0.35 4.09
C VAL A 96 19.00 -0.76 2.63
N GLY A 97 19.83 -1.75 2.36
CA GLY A 97 19.96 -2.39 1.06
C GLY A 97 20.12 -3.89 1.19
N MET A 98 20.10 -4.58 0.05
CA MET A 98 20.36 -6.02 -0.02
C MET A 98 21.82 -6.25 -0.41
N GLU A 99 22.53 -7.09 0.37
CA GLU A 99 23.86 -7.56 0.03
C GLU A 99 23.95 -9.07 0.30
N ALA A 100 24.21 -9.85 -0.74
CA ALA A 100 24.31 -11.32 -0.67
C ALA A 100 23.12 -12.01 0.03
N GLY A 101 21.90 -11.52 -0.24
CA GLY A 101 20.67 -12.07 0.35
C GLY A 101 20.41 -11.72 1.80
N VAL A 102 21.14 -10.75 2.35
CA VAL A 102 20.99 -10.25 3.73
C VAL A 102 20.74 -8.74 3.70
N ILE A 103 19.96 -8.25 4.65
CA ILE A 103 19.69 -6.82 4.79
C ILE A 103 20.89 -6.13 5.44
N LYS A 104 21.48 -5.19 4.72
CA LYS A 104 22.60 -4.38 5.19
C LYS A 104 22.17 -2.96 5.49
N VAL A 105 22.57 -2.43 6.61
CA VAL A 105 22.44 -1.01 6.94
C VAL A 105 23.44 -0.22 6.11
N ILE A 106 22.92 0.64 5.22
CA ILE A 106 23.73 1.59 4.44
C ILE A 106 24.13 2.74 5.37
N ALA A 107 23.14 3.37 6.01
CA ALA A 107 23.35 4.40 7.01
C ALA A 107 22.14 4.53 7.95
N PRO A 108 22.34 4.75 9.26
CA PRO A 108 21.30 5.31 10.09
C PRO A 108 21.14 6.81 9.78
N ILE A 109 19.91 7.29 9.81
CA ILE A 109 19.61 8.73 9.66
C ILE A 109 19.87 9.41 11.00
N ASP A 110 20.53 10.54 10.98
CA ASP A 110 20.86 11.30 12.21
C ASP A 110 19.60 11.70 12.98
N ASN A 111 19.69 11.70 14.31
CA ASN A 111 18.61 12.05 15.23
C ASN A 111 17.39 11.14 15.13
N THR A 112 17.55 9.89 14.70
CA THR A 112 16.50 8.89 14.61
C THR A 112 16.69 7.79 15.65
N PRO A 113 15.63 7.00 15.95
CA PRO A 113 15.71 5.94 16.95
C PRO A 113 16.82 4.93 16.74
N ALA A 114 17.14 4.61 15.48
CA ALA A 114 18.21 3.68 15.16
C ALA A 114 19.60 4.27 15.42
N SER A 115 19.80 5.52 15.07
CA SER A 115 21.04 6.26 15.37
C SER A 115 21.25 6.37 16.89
N GLU A 116 20.20 6.75 17.64
CA GLU A 116 20.21 6.83 19.10
C GLU A 116 20.50 5.46 19.76
N ALA A 117 19.97 4.37 19.19
CA ALA A 117 20.21 3.01 19.66
C ALA A 117 21.65 2.50 19.37
N GLY A 118 22.41 3.18 18.51
CA GLY A 118 23.77 2.82 18.17
C GLY A 118 23.90 1.81 17.01
N ILE A 119 22.90 1.73 16.14
CA ILE A 119 23.01 1.06 14.84
C ILE A 119 24.02 1.83 13.98
N LYS A 120 24.83 1.10 13.20
CA LYS A 120 25.90 1.68 12.40
C LYS A 120 25.85 1.23 10.95
N ALA A 121 26.38 2.04 10.07
CA ALA A 121 26.61 1.65 8.67
C ALA A 121 27.46 0.35 8.62
N GLY A 122 27.08 -0.55 7.72
CA GLY A 122 27.70 -1.85 7.56
C GLY A 122 27.20 -2.94 8.53
N ASP A 123 26.22 -2.65 9.38
CA ASP A 123 25.52 -3.67 10.17
C ASP A 123 24.66 -4.55 9.27
N TYR A 124 24.57 -5.85 9.56
CA TYR A 124 23.68 -6.79 8.87
C TYR A 124 22.53 -7.16 9.80
N ILE A 125 21.31 -6.84 9.40
CA ILE A 125 20.11 -7.19 10.15
C ILE A 125 19.80 -8.66 9.85
N VAL A 126 19.82 -9.52 10.87
CA VAL A 126 19.59 -10.96 10.73
C VAL A 126 18.23 -11.41 11.26
N LYS A 127 17.66 -10.64 12.22
CA LYS A 127 16.30 -10.86 12.73
C LYS A 127 15.61 -9.54 12.99
N ILE A 128 14.31 -9.53 12.74
CA ILE A 128 13.38 -8.47 13.12
C ILE A 128 12.35 -9.12 14.03
N ASP A 129 12.26 -8.66 15.28
CA ASP A 129 11.55 -9.34 16.36
C ASP A 129 11.99 -10.82 16.45
N ASN A 130 11.07 -11.76 16.25
CA ASN A 130 11.40 -13.19 16.26
C ASN A 130 11.58 -13.79 14.85
N GLU A 131 11.43 -12.99 13.79
CA GLU A 131 11.52 -13.47 12.41
C GLU A 131 12.93 -13.33 11.84
N GLN A 132 13.40 -14.38 11.18
CA GLN A 132 14.64 -14.31 10.40
C GLN A 132 14.39 -13.53 9.11
N VAL A 133 15.35 -12.67 8.75
CA VAL A 133 15.28 -11.82 7.56
C VAL A 133 15.85 -12.51 6.33
N GLN A 134 16.62 -13.57 6.51
CA GLN A 134 17.21 -14.32 5.42
C GLN A 134 16.13 -14.93 4.51
N GLY A 135 16.25 -14.67 3.21
CA GLY A 135 15.29 -15.13 2.20
C GLY A 135 14.10 -14.19 1.97
N LYS A 136 13.95 -13.14 2.79
CA LYS A 136 12.95 -12.09 2.55
C LYS A 136 13.47 -11.07 1.55
N SER A 137 12.55 -10.48 0.79
CA SER A 137 12.85 -9.33 -0.06
C SER A 137 13.15 -8.08 0.78
N LEU A 138 13.80 -7.09 0.19
CA LEU A 138 14.05 -5.80 0.85
C LEU A 138 12.72 -5.13 1.27
N MET A 139 11.70 -5.21 0.42
CA MET A 139 10.40 -4.62 0.69
C MET A 139 9.70 -5.25 1.90
N GLU A 140 9.72 -6.58 2.00
CA GLU A 140 9.18 -7.30 3.17
C GLU A 140 9.90 -6.94 4.45
N ALA A 141 11.22 -6.84 4.43
CA ALA A 141 12.00 -6.43 5.59
C ALA A 141 11.70 -4.98 6.00
N VAL A 142 11.58 -4.06 5.04
CA VAL A 142 11.18 -2.66 5.29
C VAL A 142 9.76 -2.61 5.89
N LYS A 143 8.82 -3.41 5.38
CA LYS A 143 7.45 -3.50 5.93
C LYS A 143 7.46 -3.96 7.39
N LEU A 144 8.30 -4.92 7.75
CA LEU A 144 8.46 -5.37 9.16
C LEU A 144 9.10 -4.29 10.04
N MET A 145 10.05 -3.51 9.51
CA MET A 145 10.69 -2.42 10.26
C MET A 145 9.80 -1.20 10.44
N ARG A 146 8.90 -0.91 9.50
CA ARG A 146 7.86 0.11 9.64
C ARG A 146 6.77 -0.36 10.62
N GLY A 147 5.99 0.56 11.16
CA GLY A 147 4.86 0.25 12.02
C GLY A 147 4.35 1.45 12.80
N PRO A 148 3.36 1.27 13.68
CA PRO A 148 2.78 2.36 14.46
C PRO A 148 3.82 3.09 15.29
N VAL A 149 3.75 4.42 15.30
CA VAL A 149 4.59 5.27 16.16
C VAL A 149 4.38 4.87 17.62
N GLY A 150 5.48 4.79 18.38
CA GLY A 150 5.47 4.35 19.77
C GLY A 150 5.53 2.84 19.96
N SER A 151 5.35 2.03 18.92
CA SER A 151 5.50 0.57 19.02
C SER A 151 6.98 0.17 19.14
N LYS A 152 7.21 -0.94 19.83
CA LYS A 152 8.56 -1.50 20.04
C LYS A 152 8.91 -2.48 18.94
N ILE A 153 10.19 -2.56 18.62
CA ILE A 153 10.77 -3.54 17.70
C ILE A 153 12.12 -3.99 18.24
N ASN A 154 12.47 -5.25 18.04
CA ASN A 154 13.77 -5.81 18.39
C ASN A 154 14.53 -6.14 17.10
N LEU A 155 15.71 -5.58 16.92
CA LEU A 155 16.61 -5.93 15.83
C LEU A 155 17.77 -6.76 16.34
N THR A 156 18.02 -7.91 15.73
CA THR A 156 19.26 -8.67 15.92
C THR A 156 20.18 -8.39 14.74
N VAL A 157 21.36 -7.90 15.05
CA VAL A 157 22.31 -7.37 14.08
C VAL A 157 23.65 -8.08 14.19
N ARG A 158 24.25 -8.42 13.05
CA ARG A 158 25.65 -8.84 12.96
C ARG A 158 26.52 -7.67 12.53
N ARG A 159 27.56 -7.39 13.30
CA ARG A 159 28.53 -6.31 13.05
C ARG A 159 29.92 -6.88 12.83
N LYS A 160 30.61 -6.43 11.78
CA LYS A 160 31.99 -6.82 11.51
C LYS A 160 32.86 -6.56 12.73
N GLY A 161 33.71 -7.51 13.13
CA GLY A 161 34.58 -7.41 14.30
C GLY A 161 33.92 -7.77 15.64
N LYS A 162 32.62 -8.08 15.68
CA LYS A 162 31.95 -8.58 16.87
C LYS A 162 31.65 -10.07 16.74
N LYS A 163 32.07 -10.87 17.75
CA LYS A 163 31.86 -12.33 17.74
C LYS A 163 30.37 -12.72 17.97
N LYS A 164 29.66 -11.93 18.77
CA LYS A 164 28.25 -12.17 19.11
C LYS A 164 27.36 -11.20 18.33
N ALA A 165 26.13 -11.65 18.01
CA ALA A 165 25.09 -10.76 17.50
C ALA A 165 24.72 -9.71 18.57
N LEU A 166 24.35 -8.54 18.12
CA LEU A 166 23.91 -7.41 18.94
C LEU A 166 22.39 -7.33 18.87
N GLU A 167 21.75 -7.07 19.99
CA GLU A 167 20.31 -6.89 20.08
C GLU A 167 20.00 -5.42 20.39
N PHE A 168 19.12 -4.83 19.60
CA PHE A 168 18.67 -3.46 19.74
C PHE A 168 17.16 -3.43 19.95
N LYS A 169 16.72 -2.87 21.08
CA LYS A 169 15.31 -2.60 21.36
C LYS A 169 15.02 -1.15 21.03
N ILE A 170 14.21 -0.91 20.00
CA ILE A 170 13.98 0.42 19.45
C ILE A 170 12.48 0.72 19.53
N ILE A 171 12.14 1.97 19.81
CA ILE A 171 10.78 2.47 19.74
C ILE A 171 10.62 3.23 18.43
N ARG A 172 9.63 2.86 17.61
CA ARG A 172 9.36 3.55 16.34
C ARG A 172 8.92 4.98 16.62
N LYS A 173 9.52 5.92 15.90
CA LYS A 173 9.14 7.33 15.90
C LYS A 173 8.69 7.75 14.50
N ILE A 174 8.09 8.91 14.36
CA ILE A 174 7.91 9.56 13.07
C ILE A 174 9.30 9.85 12.49
N ILE A 175 9.54 9.36 11.28
CA ILE A 175 10.76 9.64 10.53
C ILE A 175 10.42 10.64 9.44
N GLU A 176 11.00 11.82 9.52
CA GLU A 176 10.89 12.85 8.49
C GLU A 176 12.10 12.75 7.55
N VAL A 177 11.84 12.51 6.28
CA VAL A 177 12.88 12.55 5.25
C VAL A 177 12.93 13.96 4.68
N LYS A 178 13.94 14.74 5.12
CA LYS A 178 14.15 16.08 4.58
C LYS A 178 14.68 15.99 3.15
N SER A 179 13.89 16.40 2.19
CA SER A 179 14.27 16.44 0.77
C SER A 179 15.33 17.49 0.46
N ILE A 180 15.51 18.49 1.32
CA ILE A 180 16.45 19.60 1.12
C ILE A 180 17.20 19.87 2.43
N ASN A 181 18.53 19.89 2.35
CA ASN A 181 19.39 20.42 3.38
C ASN A 181 20.03 21.71 2.87
N ALA A 182 19.59 22.85 3.40
CA ALA A 182 20.19 24.15 3.11
C ALA A 182 21.14 24.55 4.23
N LYS A 183 22.40 24.88 3.89
CA LYS A 183 23.39 25.45 4.80
C LYS A 183 23.86 26.77 4.23
N ILE A 184 23.75 27.84 5.01
CA ILE A 184 24.33 29.13 4.68
C ILE A 184 25.84 28.99 4.91
N ILE A 185 26.63 29.14 3.85
CA ILE A 185 28.09 29.24 3.94
C ILE A 185 28.40 30.72 4.04
N GLU A 186 28.81 31.18 5.21
CA GLU A 186 29.32 32.53 5.38
C GLU A 186 30.66 32.61 4.64
N ASP A 187 30.74 33.44 3.59
CA ASP A 187 32.00 33.80 2.97
C ASP A 187 32.87 34.60 4.00
N LYS A 188 34.10 34.11 4.25
CA LYS A 188 35.10 34.82 5.00
C LYS A 188 35.80 35.85 4.12
#